data_910be92abf0d661d2a021fafd330fd7d
#
_entry.id   910be92abf0d661d2a021fafd330fd7d
#
_cell.length_a   1.000
_cell.length_b   1.000
_cell.length_c   1.000
_cell.angle_alpha   90.00
_cell.angle_beta   90.00
_cell.angle_gamma   90.00
#
_symmetry.space_group_name_H-M   'P 1'
#
loop_
_entity.id
_entity.type
_entity.pdbx_description
1 polymer ?
#
loop_
_entity_poly.entity_id
_entity_poly.type
_entity_poly.pdbx_seq_one_letter_code
_entity_poly.pdbx_strand_id
1 'polypeptide(L)'
;YSQIDQIDKQLASKCSFYGNYTQFLNTQYKDIKNALKEGEVAIDFTDFKLDSVHCYAAYVLRKEWEYPLLVPLFNQNQLDSLYNTVNNITDRLYHFPYSQSLLKLCWESLSHYIHLGEIVYYVPAGTLHQLSLESVAVTSDSILGDQYHFIRLSSTREICRQELQQTGHTSAVLYGGLYYDVDLSVMDAESKKYDISRLFALRGGAMVSDSVYRYLPMTQEEVNSIADLLGDCRIDATIYTGTQGTEESFFHLDGQAPQIIHLATHGFYYTPTDAENVSRLAGYQNAMLLSGVIMSGGNAGWKGTMLPEGVLDGIMTADDISRLNLKDADLVVLSACDTGLGSINSEGVFGLQRAFKKAGVQTLVMSLWGVSDWTTKEFMVHFYR
;
A
#
# COMPACT_ATOMS: atom_id res chain seq x y z
N TYR A 1 31.53 3.47 -16.20
CA TYR A 1 30.75 4.61 -15.69
C TYR A 1 30.31 5.55 -16.83
N SER A 2 31.17 5.96 -17.77
CA SER A 2 30.81 6.93 -18.82
C SER A 2 29.75 6.47 -19.81
N GLN A 3 29.61 5.16 -20.10
CA GLN A 3 28.60 4.63 -21.00
C GLN A 3 27.22 4.60 -20.32
N ILE A 4 27.16 4.28 -19.03
CA ILE A 4 25.92 4.31 -18.23
C ILE A 4 25.42 5.74 -18.17
N ASP A 5 26.28 6.72 -17.85
CA ASP A 5 25.91 8.14 -17.79
C ASP A 5 25.40 8.69 -19.14
N GLN A 6 25.96 8.18 -20.26
CA GLN A 6 25.47 8.54 -21.60
C GLN A 6 24.10 7.95 -21.91
N ILE A 7 23.86 6.70 -21.54
CA ILE A 7 22.57 6.04 -21.69
C ILE A 7 21.50 6.73 -20.84
N ASP A 8 21.82 7.06 -19.58
CA ASP A 8 20.92 7.77 -18.68
C ASP A 8 20.53 9.14 -19.23
N LYS A 9 21.48 9.91 -19.74
CA LYS A 9 21.21 11.22 -20.38
C LYS A 9 20.35 11.07 -21.63
N GLN A 10 20.57 10.02 -22.45
CA GLN A 10 19.76 9.76 -23.63
C GLN A 10 18.34 9.33 -23.26
N LEU A 11 18.16 8.51 -22.23
CA LEU A 11 16.87 8.10 -21.72
C LEU A 11 16.11 9.32 -21.17
N ALA A 12 16.76 10.13 -20.33
CA ALA A 12 16.16 11.34 -19.77
C ALA A 12 15.73 12.36 -20.85
N SER A 13 16.47 12.46 -21.95
CA SER A 13 16.15 13.37 -23.05
C SER A 13 15.07 12.88 -23.99
N LYS A 14 14.90 11.55 -24.14
CA LYS A 14 13.97 10.93 -25.07
C LYS A 14 12.70 10.37 -24.42
N CYS A 15 12.72 10.12 -23.11
CA CYS A 15 11.61 9.62 -22.33
C CYS A 15 11.27 10.62 -21.24
N SER A 16 10.19 11.39 -21.42
CA SER A 16 9.74 12.40 -20.45
C SER A 16 9.48 11.79 -19.06
N PHE A 17 8.96 10.58 -19.01
CA PHE A 17 8.76 9.86 -17.75
C PHE A 17 10.09 9.61 -17.02
N TYR A 18 11.11 9.14 -17.73
CA TYR A 18 12.43 8.90 -17.13
C TYR A 18 13.12 10.21 -16.73
N GLY A 19 12.97 11.28 -17.51
CA GLY A 19 13.47 12.62 -17.18
C GLY A 19 12.82 13.17 -15.91
N ASN A 20 11.50 13.06 -15.79
CA ASN A 20 10.76 13.49 -14.59
C ASN A 20 11.13 12.64 -13.37
N TYR A 21 11.31 11.33 -13.54
CA TYR A 21 11.74 10.43 -12.47
C TYR A 21 13.15 10.76 -11.96
N THR A 22 14.10 11.02 -12.84
CA THR A 22 15.48 11.43 -12.45
C THR A 22 15.48 12.79 -11.77
N GLN A 23 14.65 13.74 -12.20
CA GLN A 23 14.48 15.03 -11.53
C GLN A 23 13.88 14.83 -10.13
N PHE A 24 12.87 14.00 -9.99
CA PHE A 24 12.27 13.64 -8.71
C PHE A 24 13.29 13.01 -7.74
N LEU A 25 14.18 12.14 -8.22
CA LEU A 25 15.23 11.54 -7.39
C LEU A 25 16.27 12.57 -6.92
N ASN A 26 16.49 13.63 -7.67
CA ASN A 26 17.43 14.70 -7.34
C ASN A 26 16.84 15.82 -6.46
N THR A 27 15.56 15.72 -6.08
CA THR A 27 14.88 16.70 -5.22
C THR A 27 15.62 16.85 -3.88
N GLN A 28 15.94 18.08 -3.53
CA GLN A 28 16.65 18.47 -2.31
C GLN A 28 15.66 19.03 -1.27
N TYR A 29 16.05 19.08 0.01
CA TYR A 29 15.19 19.68 1.05
C TYR A 29 14.78 21.13 0.73
N LYS A 30 15.59 21.88 -0.01
CA LYS A 30 15.29 23.25 -0.46
C LYS A 30 14.10 23.28 -1.43
N ASP A 31 13.98 22.29 -2.29
CA ASP A 31 12.89 22.18 -3.24
C ASP A 31 11.59 21.84 -2.50
N ILE A 32 11.65 20.91 -1.53
CA ILE A 32 10.54 20.57 -0.65
C ILE A 32 10.09 21.81 0.14
N LYS A 33 11.03 22.54 0.76
CA LYS A 33 10.76 23.79 1.47
C LYS A 33 10.02 24.80 0.59
N ASN A 34 10.47 24.98 -0.65
CA ASN A 34 9.87 25.92 -1.59
C ASN A 34 8.47 25.50 -2.04
N ALA A 35 8.20 24.19 -2.11
CA ALA A 35 6.89 23.64 -2.46
C ALA A 35 5.88 23.73 -1.32
N LEU A 36 6.32 23.69 -0.05
CA LEU A 36 5.43 23.87 1.11
C LEU A 36 4.74 25.24 1.08
N LYS A 37 3.46 25.25 1.47
CA LYS A 37 2.65 26.44 1.66
C LYS A 37 2.67 26.88 3.14
N GLU A 38 2.12 28.03 3.42
CA GLU A 38 1.89 28.48 4.80
C GLU A 38 0.86 27.55 5.47
N GLY A 39 1.12 27.11 6.70
CA GLY A 39 0.29 26.12 7.41
C GLY A 39 0.56 24.67 6.99
N GLU A 40 1.64 24.40 6.25
CA GLU A 40 2.09 23.06 5.90
C GLU A 40 3.42 22.72 6.58
N VAL A 41 3.57 21.50 7.01
CA VAL A 41 4.80 20.97 7.59
C VAL A 41 5.14 19.61 6.99
N ALA A 42 6.42 19.38 6.70
CA ALA A 42 6.92 18.07 6.26
C ALA A 42 7.71 17.40 7.39
N ILE A 43 7.39 16.14 7.65
CA ILE A 43 8.05 15.29 8.63
C ILE A 43 8.60 14.06 7.93
N ASP A 44 9.91 13.86 8.03
CA ASP A 44 10.59 12.67 7.51
C ASP A 44 11.12 11.90 8.72
N PHE A 45 10.45 10.81 9.10
CA PHE A 45 10.93 9.94 10.17
C PHE A 45 12.16 9.17 9.68
N THR A 46 13.09 8.92 10.56
CA THR A 46 14.27 8.13 10.28
C THR A 46 14.56 7.18 11.42
N ASP A 47 15.06 6.00 11.11
CA ASP A 47 15.57 5.04 12.07
C ASP A 47 17.08 4.80 11.85
N PHE A 48 17.79 4.58 12.93
CA PHE A 48 19.23 4.34 12.91
C PHE A 48 19.66 3.52 14.12
N LYS A 49 20.83 2.90 14.03
CA LYS A 49 21.41 2.16 15.15
C LYS A 49 22.42 3.04 15.91
N LEU A 50 22.21 3.13 17.23
CA LEU A 50 23.14 3.71 18.15
C LEU A 50 23.47 2.66 19.20
N ASP A 51 24.75 2.27 19.31
CA ASP A 51 25.25 1.22 20.24
C ASP A 51 24.37 -0.06 20.23
N SER A 52 24.07 -0.56 19.02
CA SER A 52 23.23 -1.73 18.77
C SER A 52 21.73 -1.58 19.09
N VAL A 53 21.26 -0.42 19.55
CA VAL A 53 19.86 -0.11 19.77
C VAL A 53 19.30 0.63 18.55
N HIS A 54 18.13 0.23 18.06
CA HIS A 54 17.40 0.97 17.04
C HIS A 54 16.74 2.19 17.68
N CYS A 55 17.07 3.37 17.15
CA CYS A 55 16.55 4.67 17.60
C CYS A 55 15.77 5.32 16.47
N TYR A 56 14.81 6.15 16.83
CA TYR A 56 13.97 6.91 15.92
C TYR A 56 14.13 8.40 16.15
N ALA A 57 14.13 9.15 15.07
CA ALA A 57 14.11 10.60 15.07
C ALA A 57 13.23 11.09 13.90
N ALA A 58 12.94 12.36 13.84
CA ALA A 58 12.23 12.97 12.74
C ALA A 58 12.95 14.24 12.27
N TYR A 59 13.06 14.43 10.97
CA TYR A 59 13.38 15.72 10.37
C TYR A 59 12.08 16.48 10.15
N VAL A 60 11.96 17.64 10.78
CA VAL A 60 10.81 18.53 10.60
C VAL A 60 11.25 19.70 9.72
N LEU A 61 10.48 20.02 8.70
CA LEU A 61 10.76 21.12 7.76
C LEU A 61 9.51 21.97 7.58
N ARG A 62 9.70 23.29 7.71
CA ARG A 62 8.68 24.31 7.47
C ARG A 62 9.18 25.30 6.41
N LYS A 63 8.25 25.95 5.73
CA LYS A 63 8.55 26.94 4.68
C LYS A 63 9.45 28.08 5.15
N GLU A 64 9.23 28.58 6.37
CA GLU A 64 9.94 29.72 6.95
C GLU A 64 11.31 29.35 7.54
N TRP A 65 11.60 28.06 7.75
CA TRP A 65 12.87 27.63 8.35
C TRP A 65 14.01 27.58 7.33
N GLU A 66 15.21 27.88 7.76
CA GLU A 66 16.40 27.81 6.90
C GLU A 66 16.81 26.37 6.60
N TYR A 67 16.74 25.51 7.64
CA TYR A 67 17.16 24.10 7.59
C TYR A 67 16.11 23.21 8.26
N PRO A 68 16.07 21.91 7.89
CA PRO A 68 15.28 20.93 8.65
C PRO A 68 15.78 20.82 10.09
N LEU A 69 14.87 20.67 11.03
CA LEU A 69 15.16 20.41 12.44
C LEU A 69 15.13 18.91 12.71
N LEU A 70 16.20 18.37 13.31
CA LEU A 70 16.21 17.00 13.80
C LEU A 70 15.63 16.91 15.21
N VAL A 71 14.57 16.14 15.38
CA VAL A 71 13.88 15.90 16.65
C VAL A 71 14.10 14.44 17.05
N PRO A 72 14.88 14.16 18.12
CA PRO A 72 14.99 12.81 18.68
C PRO A 72 13.64 12.36 19.26
N LEU A 73 13.28 11.07 19.08
CA LEU A 73 12.00 10.54 19.53
C LEU A 73 12.19 9.43 20.59
N PHE A 74 12.41 8.21 20.15
CA PHE A 74 12.41 7.02 21.01
C PHE A 74 13.34 5.94 20.46
N ASN A 75 13.48 4.85 21.21
CA ASN A 75 14.13 3.63 20.73
C ASN A 75 13.15 2.47 20.63
N GLN A 76 13.51 1.43 19.86
CA GLN A 76 12.66 0.28 19.59
C GLN A 76 12.16 -0.40 20.86
N ASN A 77 13.00 -0.53 21.89
CA ASN A 77 12.61 -1.19 23.14
C ASN A 77 11.44 -0.49 23.84
N GLN A 78 11.34 0.85 23.71
CA GLN A 78 10.23 1.62 24.26
C GLN A 78 8.91 1.29 23.51
N LEU A 79 8.96 1.17 22.19
CA LEU A 79 7.80 0.79 21.39
C LEU A 79 7.39 -0.66 21.66
N ASP A 80 8.33 -1.60 21.72
CA ASP A 80 8.08 -3.01 22.04
C ASP A 80 7.43 -3.16 23.43
N SER A 81 7.84 -2.34 24.38
CA SER A 81 7.22 -2.31 25.72
C SER A 81 5.74 -1.90 25.65
N LEU A 82 5.37 -0.98 24.75
CA LEU A 82 3.95 -0.60 24.55
C LEU A 82 3.14 -1.77 23.96
N TYR A 83 3.67 -2.47 22.98
CA TYR A 83 3.02 -3.67 22.42
C TYR A 83 2.78 -4.73 23.49
N ASN A 84 3.77 -4.98 24.35
CA ASN A 84 3.63 -5.92 25.47
C ASN A 84 2.54 -5.47 26.48
N THR A 85 2.41 -4.17 26.72
CA THR A 85 1.38 -3.61 27.63
C THR A 85 -0.04 -3.90 27.15
N VAL A 86 -0.25 -3.95 25.85
CA VAL A 86 -1.57 -4.24 25.26
C VAL A 86 -1.73 -5.73 24.84
N ASN A 87 -0.84 -6.61 25.30
CA ASN A 87 -0.82 -8.03 24.98
C ASN A 87 -0.74 -8.31 23.46
N ASN A 88 0.04 -7.53 22.74
CA ASN A 88 0.20 -7.58 21.28
C ASN A 88 -1.10 -7.35 20.48
N ILE A 89 -2.11 -6.73 21.09
CA ILE A 89 -3.35 -6.32 20.41
C ILE A 89 -3.13 -4.91 19.89
N THR A 90 -2.71 -4.79 18.64
CA THR A 90 -2.28 -3.52 18.03
C THR A 90 -3.34 -2.44 18.04
N ASP A 91 -4.61 -2.79 17.81
CA ASP A 91 -5.72 -1.84 17.84
C ASP A 91 -5.89 -1.13 19.18
N ARG A 92 -5.59 -1.79 20.31
CA ARG A 92 -5.65 -1.18 21.63
C ARG A 92 -4.71 0.01 21.78
N LEU A 93 -3.59 0.05 21.07
CA LEU A 93 -2.67 1.18 21.12
C LEU A 93 -3.32 2.49 20.65
N TYR A 94 -4.38 2.41 19.84
CA TYR A 94 -5.09 3.56 19.32
C TYR A 94 -6.19 4.08 20.26
N HIS A 95 -6.63 3.27 21.23
CA HIS A 95 -7.73 3.61 22.13
C HIS A 95 -7.25 4.25 23.44
N PHE A 96 -7.97 5.30 23.86
CA PHE A 96 -7.75 5.92 25.17
C PHE A 96 -8.10 4.93 26.30
N PRO A 97 -7.31 4.81 27.40
CA PRO A 97 -6.12 5.63 27.71
C PRO A 97 -4.77 5.05 27.21
N TYR A 98 -4.73 3.89 26.57
CA TYR A 98 -3.48 3.24 26.12
C TYR A 98 -2.73 4.08 25.09
N SER A 99 -3.46 4.79 24.24
CA SER A 99 -2.94 5.71 23.21
C SER A 99 -2.03 6.82 23.76
N GLN A 100 -2.21 7.21 25.04
CA GLN A 100 -1.42 8.27 25.66
C GLN A 100 0.08 7.95 25.70
N SER A 101 0.42 6.69 25.88
CA SER A 101 1.82 6.24 25.83
C SER A 101 2.40 6.32 24.42
N LEU A 102 1.61 5.99 23.40
CA LEU A 102 2.00 6.10 21.99
C LEU A 102 2.12 7.57 21.57
N LEU A 103 1.17 8.43 21.96
CA LEU A 103 1.24 9.88 21.74
C LEU A 103 2.51 10.48 22.31
N LYS A 104 2.80 10.15 23.57
CA LYS A 104 4.01 10.63 24.24
C LYS A 104 5.28 10.19 23.50
N LEU A 105 5.29 8.96 23.01
CA LEU A 105 6.44 8.39 22.34
C LEU A 105 6.66 9.01 20.95
N CYS A 106 5.61 9.07 20.13
CA CYS A 106 5.73 9.41 18.71
C CYS A 106 5.40 10.86 18.39
N TRP A 107 4.62 11.57 19.23
CA TRP A 107 4.05 12.85 18.84
C TRP A 107 4.39 14.03 19.79
N GLU A 108 4.53 13.80 21.09
CA GLU A 108 4.72 14.88 22.09
C GLU A 108 5.87 15.83 21.72
N SER A 109 7.03 15.27 21.34
CA SER A 109 8.19 16.06 20.93
C SER A 109 7.97 16.85 19.63
N LEU A 110 7.15 16.33 18.74
CA LEU A 110 6.84 16.96 17.45
C LEU A 110 5.79 18.07 17.59
N SER A 111 4.84 17.92 18.52
CA SER A 111 3.75 18.88 18.72
C SER A 111 4.23 20.30 19.07
N HIS A 112 5.46 20.45 19.57
CA HIS A 112 6.06 21.75 19.83
C HIS A 112 6.36 22.56 18.55
N TYR A 113 6.41 21.90 17.41
CA TYR A 113 6.79 22.48 16.12
C TYR A 113 5.64 22.51 15.10
N ILE A 114 4.46 22.01 15.49
CA ILE A 114 3.31 21.83 14.61
C ILE A 114 2.10 22.49 15.28
N HIS A 115 1.38 23.36 14.53
CA HIS A 115 0.23 24.04 15.07
C HIS A 115 -1.06 23.29 14.73
N LEU A 116 -2.08 23.41 15.58
CA LEU A 116 -3.40 22.81 15.35
C LEU A 116 -3.99 23.28 14.02
N GLY A 117 -4.56 22.35 13.26
CA GLY A 117 -5.18 22.60 11.96
C GLY A 117 -4.21 22.63 10.78
N GLU A 118 -2.90 22.46 11.00
CA GLU A 118 -1.93 22.40 9.90
C GLU A 118 -2.00 21.09 9.12
N ILE A 119 -1.59 21.17 7.85
CA ILE A 119 -1.38 19.99 7.00
C ILE A 119 -0.01 19.40 7.33
N VAL A 120 -0.01 18.13 7.71
CA VAL A 120 1.18 17.38 8.10
C VAL A 120 1.48 16.31 7.07
N TYR A 121 2.40 16.62 6.15
CA TYR A 121 2.98 15.59 5.28
C TYR A 121 3.98 14.77 6.08
N TYR A 122 3.82 13.46 6.13
CA TYR A 122 4.76 12.64 6.87
C TYR A 122 5.17 11.36 6.13
N VAL A 123 6.43 10.98 6.32
CA VAL A 123 7.03 9.73 5.80
C VAL A 123 7.44 8.90 7.01
N PRO A 124 6.81 7.77 7.27
CA PRO A 124 7.22 6.88 8.36
C PRO A 124 8.55 6.18 8.06
N ALA A 125 9.24 5.71 9.11
CA ALA A 125 10.43 4.88 9.02
C ALA A 125 10.33 3.67 9.95
N GLY A 126 11.02 2.59 9.62
CA GLY A 126 11.06 1.39 10.45
C GLY A 126 9.68 0.90 10.84
N THR A 127 9.48 0.52 12.10
CA THR A 127 8.21 0.01 12.62
C THR A 127 7.06 1.04 12.55
N LEU A 128 7.35 2.34 12.41
CA LEU A 128 6.31 3.37 12.22
C LEU A 128 5.50 3.17 10.93
N HIS A 129 6.02 2.42 9.97
CA HIS A 129 5.24 2.03 8.78
C HIS A 129 3.99 1.20 9.12
N GLN A 130 3.98 0.51 10.25
CA GLN A 130 2.85 -0.31 10.72
C GLN A 130 1.90 0.48 11.64
N LEU A 131 2.15 1.77 11.84
CA LEU A 131 1.31 2.64 12.67
C LEU A 131 0.57 3.66 11.81
N SER A 132 -0.65 3.99 12.25
CA SER A 132 -1.47 5.10 11.77
C SER A 132 -1.44 6.19 12.83
N LEU A 133 -0.59 7.21 12.66
CA LEU A 133 -0.47 8.29 13.63
C LEU A 133 -1.78 9.08 13.75
N GLU A 134 -2.45 9.30 12.64
CA GLU A 134 -3.72 10.02 12.54
C GLU A 134 -4.84 9.38 13.37
N SER A 135 -4.79 8.04 13.53
CA SER A 135 -5.83 7.27 14.25
C SER A 135 -5.61 7.23 15.77
N VAL A 136 -4.50 7.76 16.28
CA VAL A 136 -4.17 7.68 17.71
C VAL A 136 -5.08 8.61 18.52
N ALA A 137 -5.84 8.05 19.49
CA ALA A 137 -6.76 8.82 20.31
C ALA A 137 -6.01 9.77 21.26
N VAL A 138 -6.38 11.05 21.20
CA VAL A 138 -5.90 12.11 22.09
C VAL A 138 -6.74 12.16 23.37
N THR A 139 -8.03 11.94 23.23
CA THR A 139 -9.01 11.82 24.33
C THR A 139 -9.91 10.62 24.09
N SER A 140 -10.94 10.40 24.93
CA SER A 140 -11.98 9.41 24.68
C SER A 140 -12.77 9.63 23.38
N ASP A 141 -12.82 10.88 22.89
CA ASP A 141 -13.73 11.31 21.83
C ASP A 141 -13.01 11.99 20.64
N SER A 142 -11.68 12.02 20.65
CA SER A 142 -10.88 12.74 19.64
C SER A 142 -9.57 12.00 19.34
N ILE A 143 -9.20 11.97 18.07
CA ILE A 143 -7.95 11.41 17.56
C ILE A 143 -7.01 12.52 17.04
N LEU A 144 -5.76 12.20 16.75
CA LEU A 144 -4.81 13.16 16.16
C LEU A 144 -5.30 13.70 14.81
N GLY A 145 -5.98 12.88 14.01
CA GLY A 145 -6.57 13.29 12.73
C GLY A 145 -7.66 14.36 12.84
N ASP A 146 -8.27 14.54 14.04
CA ASP A 146 -9.21 15.65 14.28
C ASP A 146 -8.48 16.98 14.53
N GLN A 147 -7.21 16.91 14.93
CA GLN A 147 -6.40 18.08 15.28
C GLN A 147 -5.49 18.57 14.17
N TYR A 148 -5.10 17.66 13.25
CA TYR A 148 -4.18 17.91 12.15
C TYR A 148 -4.65 17.20 10.89
N HIS A 149 -4.31 17.74 9.73
CA HIS A 149 -4.60 17.11 8.44
C HIS A 149 -3.39 16.27 7.99
N PHE A 150 -3.36 15.02 8.34
CA PHE A 150 -2.26 14.12 7.98
C PHE A 150 -2.32 13.66 6.53
N ILE A 151 -1.17 13.73 5.85
CA ILE A 151 -0.96 13.17 4.51
C ILE A 151 0.29 12.28 4.57
N ARG A 152 0.07 10.98 4.53
CA ARG A 152 1.15 10.00 4.53
C ARG A 152 1.74 9.85 3.14
N LEU A 153 3.06 9.99 3.04
CA LEU A 153 3.80 9.90 1.79
C LEU A 153 4.80 8.73 1.83
N SER A 154 5.24 8.28 0.65
CA SER A 154 6.38 7.35 0.54
C SER A 154 7.72 8.09 0.57
N SER A 155 7.72 9.37 0.23
CA SER A 155 8.87 10.28 0.29
C SER A 155 8.38 11.72 0.35
N THR A 156 9.02 12.56 1.15
CA THR A 156 8.75 14.01 1.18
C THR A 156 8.96 14.70 -0.16
N ARG A 157 9.68 14.09 -1.10
CA ARG A 157 9.82 14.54 -2.50
C ARG A 157 8.47 14.62 -3.23
N GLU A 158 7.47 13.82 -2.81
CA GLU A 158 6.13 13.83 -3.41
C GLU A 158 5.42 15.19 -3.25
N ILE A 159 5.81 16.01 -2.26
CA ILE A 159 5.33 17.40 -2.09
C ILE A 159 5.69 18.27 -3.30
N CYS A 160 6.80 17.96 -3.98
CA CYS A 160 7.25 18.67 -5.18
C CYS A 160 6.58 18.17 -6.47
N ARG A 161 5.75 17.13 -6.39
CA ARG A 161 5.09 16.55 -7.56
C ARG A 161 4.03 17.53 -8.07
N GLN A 162 4.12 17.89 -9.34
CA GLN A 162 3.06 18.67 -9.97
C GLN A 162 1.80 17.79 -10.06
N GLU A 163 0.67 18.34 -9.66
CA GLU A 163 -0.63 17.69 -9.89
C GLU A 163 -0.79 17.47 -11.40
N LEU A 164 -0.87 16.21 -11.80
CA LEU A 164 -1.23 15.90 -13.17
C LEU A 164 -2.68 16.35 -13.35
N GLN A 165 -2.91 17.28 -14.28
CA GLN A 165 -4.28 17.64 -14.65
C GLN A 165 -4.96 16.38 -15.19
N GLN A 166 -5.99 15.92 -14.50
CA GLN A 166 -6.84 14.86 -14.99
C GLN A 166 -7.52 15.32 -16.28
N THR A 167 -7.11 14.75 -17.38
CA THR A 167 -7.71 15.00 -18.70
C THR A 167 -8.39 13.71 -19.14
N GLY A 168 -9.68 13.56 -18.88
CA GLY A 168 -10.39 12.40 -19.37
C GLY A 168 -11.63 12.02 -18.55
N HIS A 169 -12.30 11.00 -19.01
CA HIS A 169 -13.43 10.38 -18.34
C HIS A 169 -12.91 9.49 -17.22
N THR A 170 -13.34 9.72 -15.97
CA THR A 170 -12.96 8.88 -14.83
C THR A 170 -13.67 7.53 -14.94
N SER A 171 -12.93 6.45 -14.79
CA SER A 171 -13.45 5.08 -14.80
C SER A 171 -12.93 4.29 -13.59
N ALA A 172 -13.64 3.24 -13.24
CA ALA A 172 -13.32 2.37 -12.12
C ALA A 172 -13.36 0.89 -12.50
N VAL A 173 -12.53 0.09 -11.83
CA VAL A 173 -12.60 -1.37 -11.86
C VAL A 173 -12.67 -1.87 -10.43
N LEU A 174 -13.68 -2.70 -10.14
CA LEU A 174 -13.99 -3.20 -8.82
C LEU A 174 -13.95 -4.74 -8.82
N TYR A 175 -13.23 -5.32 -7.87
CA TYR A 175 -13.13 -6.77 -7.67
C TYR A 175 -13.75 -7.12 -6.31
N GLY A 176 -14.73 -8.04 -6.27
CA GLY A 176 -15.34 -8.52 -5.01
C GLY A 176 -16.25 -9.69 -5.24
N GLY A 177 -16.61 -10.43 -4.18
CA GLY A 177 -17.42 -11.64 -4.29
C GLY A 177 -16.73 -12.75 -5.09
N LEU A 178 -15.40 -12.86 -5.02
CA LEU A 178 -14.60 -13.78 -5.83
C LEU A 178 -14.75 -15.23 -5.34
N TYR A 179 -14.77 -16.18 -6.27
CA TYR A 179 -14.77 -17.62 -5.98
C TYR A 179 -13.33 -18.15 -6.02
N TYR A 180 -12.82 -18.58 -4.87
CA TYR A 180 -11.45 -19.06 -4.74
C TYR A 180 -11.29 -20.55 -5.12
N ASP A 181 -12.36 -21.34 -4.97
CA ASP A 181 -12.44 -22.70 -5.52
C ASP A 181 -13.18 -22.65 -6.86
N VAL A 182 -12.45 -22.84 -7.95
CA VAL A 182 -12.97 -22.79 -9.33
C VAL A 182 -12.45 -24.00 -10.10
N ASP A 183 -13.30 -24.62 -10.90
CA ASP A 183 -12.91 -25.72 -11.77
C ASP A 183 -11.86 -25.27 -12.79
N LEU A 184 -10.86 -26.11 -13.04
CA LEU A 184 -9.76 -25.80 -13.98
C LEU A 184 -10.23 -25.48 -15.39
N SER A 185 -11.32 -26.10 -15.85
CA SER A 185 -11.94 -25.80 -17.15
C SER A 185 -12.55 -24.39 -17.22
N VAL A 186 -13.07 -23.89 -16.08
CA VAL A 186 -13.61 -22.54 -15.97
C VAL A 186 -12.46 -21.54 -15.89
N MET A 187 -11.41 -21.84 -15.13
CA MET A 187 -10.21 -21.00 -15.08
C MET A 187 -9.59 -20.85 -16.48
N ASP A 188 -9.46 -21.96 -17.24
CA ASP A 188 -8.96 -21.95 -18.62
C ASP A 188 -9.85 -21.10 -19.55
N ALA A 189 -11.18 -21.18 -19.40
CA ALA A 189 -12.11 -20.39 -20.20
C ALA A 189 -12.05 -18.90 -19.86
N GLU A 190 -11.90 -18.54 -18.57
CA GLU A 190 -11.77 -17.15 -18.13
C GLU A 190 -10.43 -16.54 -18.58
N SER A 191 -9.31 -17.29 -18.43
CA SER A 191 -7.98 -16.80 -18.79
C SER A 191 -7.88 -16.42 -20.27
N LYS A 192 -8.51 -17.20 -21.16
CA LYS A 192 -8.51 -16.97 -22.62
C LYS A 192 -9.20 -15.67 -23.06
N LYS A 193 -9.90 -14.99 -22.17
CA LYS A 193 -10.51 -13.68 -22.47
C LYS A 193 -9.47 -12.54 -22.52
N TYR A 194 -8.28 -12.76 -21.99
CA TYR A 194 -7.25 -11.75 -21.83
C TYR A 194 -5.95 -12.13 -22.50
N ASP A 195 -5.35 -11.22 -23.28
CA ASP A 195 -4.01 -11.40 -23.83
C ASP A 195 -2.97 -10.82 -22.86
N ILE A 196 -2.36 -11.69 -22.08
CA ILE A 196 -1.30 -11.33 -21.11
C ILE A 196 0.06 -11.94 -21.50
N SER A 197 0.24 -12.33 -22.76
CA SER A 197 1.43 -13.02 -23.26
C SER A 197 2.74 -12.29 -22.94
N ARG A 198 2.71 -10.95 -22.83
CA ARG A 198 3.87 -10.11 -22.49
C ARG A 198 4.34 -10.30 -21.04
N LEU A 199 3.45 -10.73 -20.14
CA LEU A 199 3.70 -10.81 -18.70
C LEU A 199 4.10 -12.23 -18.25
N PHE A 200 3.79 -13.25 -19.04
CA PHE A 200 4.09 -14.66 -18.72
C PHE A 200 5.56 -14.96 -18.47
N ALA A 201 6.47 -14.27 -19.13
CA ALA A 201 7.93 -14.50 -19.02
C ALA A 201 8.52 -14.13 -17.65
N LEU A 202 7.72 -13.60 -16.73
CA LEU A 202 8.19 -12.94 -15.52
C LEU A 202 7.85 -13.70 -14.21
N ARG A 203 7.24 -14.89 -14.28
CA ARG A 203 6.69 -15.58 -13.11
C ARG A 203 7.71 -16.22 -12.18
N GLY A 204 7.50 -16.06 -10.86
CA GLY A 204 8.06 -16.86 -9.77
C GLY A 204 7.21 -18.12 -9.51
N GLY A 205 7.73 -19.05 -8.71
CA GLY A 205 7.10 -20.34 -8.44
C GLY A 205 5.81 -20.24 -7.62
N ALA A 206 4.92 -21.24 -7.80
CA ALA A 206 3.65 -21.36 -7.09
C ALA A 206 3.83 -21.60 -5.58
N MET A 207 2.95 -21.00 -4.77
CA MET A 207 2.86 -21.24 -3.31
C MET A 207 2.08 -22.52 -3.04
N VAL A 208 2.39 -23.23 -1.96
CA VAL A 208 1.60 -24.40 -1.51
C VAL A 208 1.36 -24.35 -0.01
N SER A 209 0.08 -24.41 0.36
CA SER A 209 -0.39 -24.56 1.73
C SER A 209 -1.65 -25.44 1.73
N ASP A 210 -1.87 -26.17 2.82
CA ASP A 210 -3.11 -26.95 3.05
C ASP A 210 -4.31 -26.05 3.42
N SER A 211 -4.09 -24.78 3.74
CA SER A 211 -5.15 -23.82 4.02
C SER A 211 -5.88 -23.43 2.74
N VAL A 212 -7.17 -23.10 2.86
CA VAL A 212 -8.03 -22.67 1.77
C VAL A 212 -8.68 -21.33 2.10
N TYR A 213 -8.76 -20.46 1.13
CA TYR A 213 -9.48 -19.20 1.23
C TYR A 213 -10.99 -19.45 1.03
N ARG A 214 -11.80 -18.90 1.93
CA ARG A 214 -13.26 -19.03 1.89
C ARG A 214 -13.88 -17.83 1.22
N TYR A 215 -15.04 -18.05 0.61
CA TYR A 215 -15.84 -16.96 0.04
C TYR A 215 -16.15 -15.86 1.08
N LEU A 216 -16.02 -14.60 0.66
CA LEU A 216 -16.30 -13.41 1.47
C LEU A 216 -17.59 -12.74 0.98
N PRO A 217 -18.75 -13.02 1.59
CA PRO A 217 -20.04 -12.57 1.05
C PRO A 217 -20.20 -11.04 1.06
N MET A 218 -19.64 -10.34 2.05
CA MET A 218 -19.77 -8.89 2.15
C MET A 218 -19.03 -8.15 1.05
N THR A 219 -17.97 -8.73 0.46
CA THR A 219 -17.21 -8.10 -0.61
C THR A 219 -18.02 -7.95 -1.90
N GLN A 220 -18.99 -8.86 -2.17
CA GLN A 220 -19.94 -8.71 -3.27
C GLN A 220 -20.90 -7.52 -3.05
N GLU A 221 -21.43 -7.38 -1.83
CA GLU A 221 -22.31 -6.26 -1.48
C GLU A 221 -21.52 -4.93 -1.50
N GLU A 222 -20.26 -4.95 -1.06
CA GLU A 222 -19.36 -3.81 -1.06
C GLU A 222 -19.18 -3.26 -2.47
N VAL A 223 -18.74 -4.08 -3.42
CA VAL A 223 -18.47 -3.61 -4.79
C VAL A 223 -19.74 -3.18 -5.52
N ASN A 224 -20.90 -3.82 -5.26
CA ASN A 224 -22.16 -3.40 -5.82
C ASN A 224 -22.57 -2.01 -5.30
N SER A 225 -22.46 -1.79 -3.96
CA SER A 225 -22.80 -0.51 -3.35
C SER A 225 -21.87 0.62 -3.82
N ILE A 226 -20.58 0.32 -3.97
CA ILE A 226 -19.60 1.28 -4.50
C ILE A 226 -19.89 1.62 -5.97
N ALA A 227 -20.24 0.62 -6.79
CA ALA A 227 -20.59 0.85 -8.19
C ALA A 227 -21.82 1.76 -8.34
N ASP A 228 -22.83 1.58 -7.49
CA ASP A 228 -24.03 2.43 -7.47
C ASP A 228 -23.64 3.88 -7.13
N LEU A 229 -22.81 4.11 -6.09
CA LEU A 229 -22.31 5.43 -5.71
C LEU A 229 -21.49 6.10 -6.82
N LEU A 230 -20.61 5.34 -7.47
CA LEU A 230 -19.83 5.84 -8.60
C LEU A 230 -20.71 6.20 -9.79
N GLY A 231 -21.74 5.37 -10.07
CA GLY A 231 -22.73 5.64 -11.11
C GLY A 231 -23.50 6.93 -10.88
N ASP A 232 -23.88 7.24 -9.63
CA ASP A 232 -24.52 8.52 -9.25
C ASP A 232 -23.61 9.71 -9.56
N CYS A 233 -22.28 9.52 -9.49
CA CYS A 233 -21.25 10.50 -9.87
C CYS A 233 -20.89 10.46 -11.35
N ARG A 234 -21.55 9.65 -12.18
CA ARG A 234 -21.26 9.43 -13.61
C ARG A 234 -19.86 8.86 -13.87
N ILE A 235 -19.38 8.04 -12.97
CA ILE A 235 -18.13 7.29 -13.13
C ILE A 235 -18.49 5.87 -13.58
N ASP A 236 -17.98 5.46 -14.74
CA ASP A 236 -18.23 4.11 -15.27
C ASP A 236 -17.42 3.09 -14.47
N ALA A 237 -18.13 2.14 -13.82
CA ALA A 237 -17.51 1.08 -13.04
C ALA A 237 -17.69 -0.29 -13.71
N THR A 238 -16.58 -0.98 -13.96
CA THR A 238 -16.58 -2.39 -14.35
C THR A 238 -16.42 -3.24 -13.09
N ILE A 239 -17.32 -4.22 -12.88
CA ILE A 239 -17.29 -5.10 -11.71
C ILE A 239 -16.89 -6.50 -12.14
N TYR A 240 -15.86 -7.05 -11.48
CA TYR A 240 -15.43 -8.44 -11.62
C TYR A 240 -15.83 -9.24 -10.39
N THR A 241 -16.68 -10.24 -10.57
CA THR A 241 -17.20 -11.08 -9.47
C THR A 241 -17.13 -12.56 -9.82
N GLY A 242 -17.32 -13.42 -8.82
CA GLY A 242 -17.35 -14.87 -9.00
C GLY A 242 -16.08 -15.40 -9.65
N THR A 243 -16.22 -16.01 -10.81
CA THR A 243 -15.09 -16.58 -11.59
C THR A 243 -14.38 -15.56 -12.48
N GLN A 244 -14.94 -14.36 -12.66
CA GLN A 244 -14.43 -13.36 -13.61
C GLN A 244 -13.24 -12.56 -13.07
N GLY A 245 -13.14 -12.40 -11.74
CA GLY A 245 -12.08 -11.63 -11.12
C GLY A 245 -10.77 -12.40 -11.04
N THR A 246 -10.25 -12.83 -12.17
CA THR A 246 -9.02 -13.61 -12.29
C THR A 246 -7.78 -12.71 -12.23
N GLU A 247 -6.63 -13.31 -12.00
CA GLU A 247 -5.34 -12.62 -12.07
C GLU A 247 -5.08 -12.04 -13.47
N GLU A 248 -5.48 -12.76 -14.53
CA GLU A 248 -5.38 -12.30 -15.91
C GLU A 248 -6.21 -11.03 -16.16
N SER A 249 -7.42 -10.96 -15.58
CA SER A 249 -8.27 -9.77 -15.68
C SER A 249 -7.61 -8.53 -15.07
N PHE A 250 -6.84 -8.71 -13.99
CA PHE A 250 -6.08 -7.62 -13.37
C PHE A 250 -4.83 -7.28 -14.22
N PHE A 251 -4.11 -8.25 -14.71
CA PHE A 251 -2.95 -8.03 -15.57
C PHE A 251 -3.30 -7.34 -16.89
N HIS A 252 -4.53 -7.51 -17.35
CA HIS A 252 -5.05 -6.79 -18.51
C HIS A 252 -5.08 -5.26 -18.32
N LEU A 253 -5.03 -4.78 -17.07
CA LEU A 253 -4.95 -3.34 -16.78
C LEU A 253 -3.56 -2.73 -17.07
N ASP A 254 -2.56 -3.55 -17.42
CA ASP A 254 -1.19 -3.08 -17.71
C ASP A 254 -1.18 -2.07 -18.87
N GLY A 255 -0.79 -0.82 -18.56
CA GLY A 255 -0.73 0.29 -19.52
C GLY A 255 -2.08 0.90 -19.91
N GLN A 256 -3.19 0.44 -19.32
CA GLN A 256 -4.55 0.95 -19.53
C GLN A 256 -5.38 0.96 -18.23
N ALA A 257 -4.72 1.25 -17.10
CA ALA A 257 -5.37 1.26 -15.81
C ALA A 257 -6.47 2.33 -15.72
N PRO A 258 -7.64 2.00 -15.13
CA PRO A 258 -8.64 3.00 -14.78
C PRO A 258 -8.12 3.90 -13.64
N GLN A 259 -8.76 5.04 -13.42
CA GLN A 259 -8.39 5.97 -12.35
C GLN A 259 -8.64 5.39 -10.95
N ILE A 260 -9.64 4.52 -10.82
CA ILE A 260 -9.97 3.88 -9.54
C ILE A 260 -9.91 2.35 -9.72
N ILE A 261 -9.13 1.70 -8.84
CA ILE A 261 -9.09 0.24 -8.73
C ILE A 261 -9.44 -0.13 -7.29
N HIS A 262 -10.46 -0.97 -7.11
CA HIS A 262 -10.88 -1.45 -5.80
C HIS A 262 -10.81 -2.99 -5.75
N LEU A 263 -10.06 -3.52 -4.79
CA LEU A 263 -9.86 -4.96 -4.58
C LEU A 263 -10.43 -5.37 -3.22
N ALA A 264 -11.62 -5.95 -3.20
CA ALA A 264 -12.24 -6.53 -2.01
C ALA A 264 -12.08 -8.06 -2.05
N THR A 265 -10.99 -8.54 -1.43
CA THR A 265 -10.59 -9.95 -1.49
C THR A 265 -9.71 -10.34 -0.29
N HIS A 266 -9.21 -11.57 -0.25
CA HIS A 266 -8.20 -11.97 0.74
C HIS A 266 -6.84 -11.37 0.40
N GLY A 267 -6.15 -10.84 1.42
CA GLY A 267 -4.75 -10.52 1.39
C GLY A 267 -3.93 -11.55 2.17
N PHE A 268 -2.64 -11.62 1.90
CA PHE A 268 -1.69 -12.39 2.69
C PHE A 268 -0.38 -11.64 2.84
N TYR A 269 0.25 -11.86 4.00
CA TYR A 269 1.60 -11.43 4.28
C TYR A 269 2.28 -12.46 5.18
N TYR A 270 3.49 -12.86 4.80
CA TYR A 270 4.35 -13.72 5.58
C TYR A 270 5.67 -13.02 5.90
N THR A 271 6.12 -13.14 7.14
CA THR A 271 7.52 -12.80 7.46
C THR A 271 8.43 -13.89 6.88
N PRO A 272 9.72 -13.61 6.62
CA PRO A 272 10.66 -14.66 6.19
C PRO A 272 10.71 -15.86 7.15
N THR A 273 10.52 -15.64 8.45
CA THR A 273 10.48 -16.71 9.47
C THR A 273 9.19 -17.53 9.36
N ASP A 274 8.04 -16.89 9.10
CA ASP A 274 6.78 -17.59 8.89
C ASP A 274 6.81 -18.38 7.58
N ALA A 275 7.46 -17.83 6.56
CA ALA A 275 7.64 -18.47 5.26
C ALA A 275 8.43 -19.78 5.33
N GLU A 276 9.36 -19.94 6.28
CA GLU A 276 10.07 -21.21 6.52
C GLU A 276 9.14 -22.34 6.95
N ASN A 277 8.02 -22.00 7.59
CA ASN A 277 7.00 -22.96 8.03
C ASN A 277 6.00 -23.33 6.93
N VAL A 278 5.98 -22.58 5.82
CA VAL A 278 5.15 -22.87 4.65
C VAL A 278 6.05 -23.52 3.60
N SER A 279 5.84 -24.80 3.33
CA SER A 279 6.78 -25.70 2.65
C SER A 279 7.30 -25.26 1.27
N ARG A 280 6.66 -24.29 0.61
CA ARG A 280 7.13 -23.69 -0.65
C ARG A 280 7.68 -22.26 -0.52
N LEU A 281 7.42 -21.59 0.56
CA LEU A 281 8.03 -20.30 0.84
C LEU A 281 9.42 -20.43 1.50
N ALA A 282 9.75 -21.65 1.95
CA ALA A 282 11.07 -21.95 2.50
C ALA A 282 12.16 -21.62 1.47
N GLY A 283 12.97 -20.61 1.79
CA GLY A 283 14.04 -20.10 0.91
C GLY A 283 13.72 -18.83 0.13
N TYR A 284 12.46 -18.33 0.12
CA TYR A 284 12.17 -17.01 -0.43
C TYR A 284 12.56 -15.93 0.59
N GLN A 285 13.62 -15.20 0.29
CA GLN A 285 14.03 -14.01 1.06
C GLN A 285 13.47 -12.71 0.47
N ASN A 286 12.81 -12.77 -0.69
CA ASN A 286 12.24 -11.61 -1.33
C ASN A 286 10.84 -11.31 -0.75
N ALA A 287 10.75 -10.28 0.08
CA ALA A 287 9.52 -9.83 0.71
C ALA A 287 8.38 -9.52 -0.28
N MET A 288 8.68 -9.20 -1.53
CA MET A 288 7.70 -8.97 -2.59
C MET A 288 6.95 -10.24 -3.02
N LEU A 289 7.53 -11.43 -2.79
CA LEU A 289 6.90 -12.72 -3.02
C LEU A 289 6.11 -13.23 -1.80
N LEU A 290 6.33 -12.61 -0.64
CA LEU A 290 5.72 -13.01 0.64
C LEU A 290 4.45 -12.22 0.98
N SER A 291 3.98 -11.38 0.08
CA SER A 291 2.75 -10.61 0.22
C SER A 291 2.01 -10.53 -1.09
N GLY A 292 0.69 -10.48 -1.02
CA GLY A 292 -0.16 -10.43 -2.21
C GLY A 292 -1.64 -10.45 -1.88
N VAL A 293 -2.44 -10.60 -2.92
CA VAL A 293 -3.89 -10.78 -2.85
C VAL A 293 -4.31 -12.03 -3.62
N ILE A 294 -5.43 -12.60 -3.20
CA ILE A 294 -5.96 -13.83 -3.80
C ILE A 294 -7.06 -13.47 -4.79
N MET A 295 -6.91 -13.89 -6.02
CA MET A 295 -7.86 -13.70 -7.10
C MET A 295 -8.73 -14.98 -7.29
N SER A 296 -9.68 -14.92 -8.19
CA SER A 296 -10.54 -16.06 -8.50
C SER A 296 -9.71 -17.29 -8.92
N GLY A 297 -10.07 -18.46 -8.39
CA GLY A 297 -9.33 -19.71 -8.62
C GLY A 297 -8.08 -19.89 -7.77
N GLY A 298 -7.72 -18.94 -6.91
CA GLY A 298 -6.47 -18.92 -6.15
C GLY A 298 -6.24 -20.11 -5.24
N ASN A 299 -7.29 -20.82 -4.81
CA ASN A 299 -7.13 -22.06 -4.03
C ASN A 299 -6.45 -23.18 -4.83
N ALA A 300 -6.61 -23.24 -6.15
CA ALA A 300 -5.91 -24.22 -6.98
C ALA A 300 -4.39 -23.93 -6.97
N GLY A 301 -4.00 -22.68 -7.18
CA GLY A 301 -2.61 -22.25 -7.07
C GLY A 301 -2.04 -22.46 -5.68
N TRP A 302 -2.80 -22.10 -4.64
CA TRP A 302 -2.39 -22.23 -3.23
C TRP A 302 -2.14 -23.69 -2.80
N LYS A 303 -2.93 -24.62 -3.33
CA LYS A 303 -2.75 -26.07 -3.15
C LYS A 303 -1.65 -26.66 -4.06
N GLY A 304 -1.09 -25.89 -4.98
CA GLY A 304 -0.12 -26.35 -5.96
C GLY A 304 -0.69 -27.30 -6.99
N THR A 305 -1.97 -27.13 -7.33
CA THR A 305 -2.62 -27.90 -8.38
C THR A 305 -1.95 -27.61 -9.73
N MET A 306 -1.73 -28.62 -10.54
CA MET A 306 -1.23 -28.43 -11.91
C MET A 306 -2.30 -27.74 -12.75
N LEU A 307 -1.98 -26.51 -13.21
CA LEU A 307 -2.87 -25.69 -14.02
C LEU A 307 -2.69 -25.97 -15.52
N PRO A 308 -3.71 -25.73 -16.35
CA PRO A 308 -3.56 -25.72 -17.79
C PRO A 308 -2.50 -24.72 -18.25
N GLU A 309 -1.91 -24.96 -19.43
CA GLU A 309 -0.93 -24.04 -20.02
C GLU A 309 -1.58 -22.67 -20.29
N GLY A 310 -0.91 -21.61 -19.84
CA GLY A 310 -1.40 -20.25 -20.03
C GLY A 310 -2.38 -19.75 -18.95
N VAL A 311 -2.77 -20.57 -17.99
CA VAL A 311 -3.64 -20.18 -16.86
C VAL A 311 -2.78 -19.75 -15.67
N LEU A 312 -3.09 -18.58 -15.11
CA LEU A 312 -2.46 -18.07 -13.90
C LEU A 312 -3.05 -18.72 -12.64
N ASP A 313 -2.27 -18.70 -11.52
CA ASP A 313 -2.64 -19.48 -10.34
C ASP A 313 -3.60 -18.76 -9.39
N GLY A 314 -3.99 -17.53 -9.72
CA GLY A 314 -4.88 -16.71 -8.89
C GLY A 314 -4.22 -16.16 -7.63
N ILE A 315 -2.89 -16.19 -7.54
CA ILE A 315 -2.12 -15.62 -6.43
C ILE A 315 -1.32 -14.44 -6.96
N MET A 316 -1.84 -13.24 -6.84
CA MET A 316 -1.20 -12.03 -7.31
C MET A 316 -0.26 -11.48 -6.24
N THR A 317 1.04 -11.76 -6.38
CA THR A 317 2.07 -11.30 -5.44
C THR A 317 2.40 -9.82 -5.62
N ALA A 318 3.02 -9.21 -4.62
CA ALA A 318 3.53 -7.85 -4.76
C ALA A 318 4.60 -7.74 -5.86
N ASP A 319 5.37 -8.81 -6.12
CA ASP A 319 6.34 -8.82 -7.23
C ASP A 319 5.64 -8.71 -8.58
N ASP A 320 4.55 -9.45 -8.79
CA ASP A 320 3.74 -9.39 -10.01
C ASP A 320 3.17 -7.99 -10.23
N ILE A 321 2.53 -7.42 -9.20
CA ILE A 321 1.97 -6.06 -9.26
C ILE A 321 3.05 -5.02 -9.57
N SER A 322 4.23 -5.17 -9.00
CA SER A 322 5.34 -4.22 -9.16
C SER A 322 5.87 -4.09 -10.59
N ARG A 323 5.51 -5.04 -11.46
CA ARG A 323 5.93 -5.10 -12.87
C ARG A 323 4.92 -4.46 -13.82
N LEU A 324 3.71 -4.18 -13.34
CA LEU A 324 2.65 -3.56 -14.12
C LEU A 324 2.88 -2.05 -14.29
N ASN A 325 2.31 -1.51 -15.33
CA ASN A 325 2.20 -0.07 -15.56
C ASN A 325 0.78 0.39 -15.21
N LEU A 326 0.59 0.83 -13.97
CA LEU A 326 -0.69 1.34 -13.43
C LEU A 326 -0.62 2.86 -13.18
N LYS A 327 0.21 3.59 -13.94
CA LYS A 327 0.48 5.03 -13.73
C LYS A 327 -0.75 5.93 -13.85
N ASP A 328 -1.77 5.46 -14.56
CA ASP A 328 -3.02 6.19 -14.78
C ASP A 328 -4.05 5.95 -13.65
N ALA A 329 -3.73 5.07 -12.69
CA ALA A 329 -4.53 4.84 -11.50
C ALA A 329 -4.23 5.90 -10.43
N ASP A 330 -5.20 6.76 -10.16
CA ASP A 330 -5.13 7.78 -9.11
C ASP A 330 -5.34 7.17 -7.73
N LEU A 331 -6.24 6.19 -7.64
CA LEU A 331 -6.62 5.54 -6.39
C LEU A 331 -6.67 4.03 -6.53
N VAL A 332 -5.94 3.33 -5.68
CA VAL A 332 -6.12 1.89 -5.44
C VAL A 332 -6.57 1.67 -4.01
N VAL A 333 -7.64 0.92 -3.82
CA VAL A 333 -8.17 0.52 -2.52
C VAL A 333 -8.02 -0.98 -2.35
N LEU A 334 -7.34 -1.39 -1.30
CA LEU A 334 -7.20 -2.80 -0.90
C LEU A 334 -8.09 -3.04 0.32
N SER A 335 -9.34 -3.43 0.06
CA SER A 335 -10.30 -3.87 1.07
C SER A 335 -10.04 -5.34 1.41
N ALA A 336 -8.89 -5.60 2.06
CA ALA A 336 -8.41 -6.94 2.39
C ALA A 336 -7.59 -6.89 3.69
N CYS A 337 -7.57 -8.02 4.43
CA CYS A 337 -6.85 -8.10 5.70
C CYS A 337 -5.33 -8.02 5.47
N ASP A 338 -4.62 -7.36 6.42
CA ASP A 338 -3.15 -7.34 6.52
C ASP A 338 -2.40 -6.84 5.27
N THR A 339 -3.10 -6.13 4.36
CA THR A 339 -2.50 -5.66 3.11
C THR A 339 -1.47 -4.54 3.30
N GLY A 340 -1.60 -3.77 4.37
CA GLY A 340 -0.64 -2.71 4.74
C GLY A 340 0.63 -3.23 5.40
N LEU A 341 0.67 -4.53 5.76
CA LEU A 341 1.84 -5.15 6.33
C LEU A 341 2.86 -5.52 5.25
N GLY A 342 4.13 -5.56 5.63
CA GLY A 342 5.24 -5.93 4.76
C GLY A 342 6.52 -6.06 5.57
N SER A 343 7.55 -6.67 5.00
CA SER A 343 8.88 -6.69 5.61
C SER A 343 9.44 -5.27 5.65
N ILE A 344 9.85 -4.83 6.83
CA ILE A 344 10.39 -3.49 7.06
C ILE A 344 11.90 -3.53 6.93
N ASN A 345 12.47 -2.62 6.16
CA ASN A 345 13.90 -2.35 6.15
C ASN A 345 14.15 -0.84 6.08
N SER A 346 15.41 -0.43 5.96
CA SER A 346 15.82 0.97 5.85
C SER A 346 15.21 1.73 4.67
N GLU A 347 14.63 1.02 3.68
CA GLU A 347 13.99 1.63 2.50
C GLU A 347 12.44 1.63 2.58
N GLY A 348 11.85 1.22 3.71
CA GLY A 348 10.41 1.20 3.95
C GLY A 348 9.78 -0.20 4.02
N VAL A 349 8.47 -0.26 3.81
CA VAL A 349 7.72 -1.52 3.80
C VAL A 349 7.84 -2.19 2.43
N PHE A 350 8.40 -3.39 2.40
CA PHE A 350 8.40 -4.25 1.23
C PHE A 350 7.14 -5.12 1.22
N GLY A 351 6.28 -4.90 0.28
CA GLY A 351 5.02 -5.60 0.12
C GLY A 351 4.14 -4.89 -0.88
N LEU A 352 2.83 -5.04 -0.75
CA LEU A 352 1.82 -4.48 -1.66
C LEU A 352 1.93 -2.95 -1.78
N GLN A 353 2.23 -2.23 -0.69
CA GLN A 353 2.40 -0.77 -0.74
C GLN A 353 3.48 -0.36 -1.74
N ARG A 354 4.66 -0.95 -1.63
CA ARG A 354 5.78 -0.67 -2.54
C ARG A 354 5.47 -1.13 -3.96
N ALA A 355 4.78 -2.26 -4.11
CA ALA A 355 4.43 -2.80 -5.41
C ALA A 355 3.54 -1.83 -6.21
N PHE A 356 2.45 -1.36 -5.63
CA PHE A 356 1.54 -0.41 -6.27
C PHE A 356 2.22 0.94 -6.55
N LYS A 357 3.02 1.43 -5.60
CA LYS A 357 3.80 2.66 -5.83
C LYS A 357 4.81 2.51 -6.97
N LYS A 358 5.49 1.36 -7.07
CA LYS A 358 6.39 1.05 -8.19
C LYS A 358 5.65 0.91 -9.51
N ALA A 359 4.44 0.35 -9.51
CA ALA A 359 3.56 0.28 -10.66
C ALA A 359 3.05 1.66 -11.14
N GLY A 360 3.24 2.72 -10.33
CA GLY A 360 2.91 4.10 -10.67
C GLY A 360 1.65 4.65 -10.02
N VAL A 361 0.98 3.89 -9.17
CA VAL A 361 -0.24 4.30 -8.45
C VAL A 361 0.03 5.51 -7.56
N GLN A 362 -0.85 6.52 -7.62
CA GLN A 362 -0.68 7.75 -6.86
C GLN A 362 -1.10 7.59 -5.41
N THR A 363 -2.33 7.17 -5.16
CA THR A 363 -2.88 7.00 -3.81
C THR A 363 -3.24 5.55 -3.55
N LEU A 364 -2.92 5.06 -2.36
CA LEU A 364 -3.21 3.69 -1.94
C LEU A 364 -3.89 3.70 -0.57
N VAL A 365 -5.06 3.09 -0.49
CA VAL A 365 -5.79 2.83 0.76
C VAL A 365 -5.69 1.35 1.08
N MET A 366 -5.27 1.02 2.30
CA MET A 366 -5.10 -0.37 2.74
C MET A 366 -5.25 -0.49 4.26
N SER A 367 -5.61 -1.68 4.74
CA SER A 367 -5.64 -1.98 6.17
C SER A 367 -4.24 -2.26 6.72
N LEU A 368 -3.99 -1.85 7.97
CA LEU A 368 -2.74 -2.12 8.71
C LEU A 368 -2.85 -3.34 9.64
N TRP A 369 -4.04 -3.91 9.79
CA TRP A 369 -4.35 -5.08 10.62
C TRP A 369 -5.56 -5.83 10.07
N GLY A 370 -5.82 -7.01 10.63
CA GLY A 370 -6.99 -7.81 10.28
C GLY A 370 -8.29 -7.10 10.64
N VAL A 371 -9.19 -7.00 9.69
CA VAL A 371 -10.49 -6.34 9.81
C VAL A 371 -11.62 -7.32 9.50
N SER A 372 -12.82 -7.10 10.10
CA SER A 372 -13.96 -7.93 9.77
C SER A 372 -14.57 -7.54 8.41
N ASP A 373 -14.98 -8.52 7.64
CA ASP A 373 -15.61 -8.37 6.33
C ASP A 373 -16.79 -7.37 6.37
N TRP A 374 -17.67 -7.49 7.38
CA TRP A 374 -18.82 -6.58 7.53
C TRP A 374 -18.42 -5.14 7.85
N THR A 375 -17.50 -4.94 8.81
CA THR A 375 -17.06 -3.59 9.20
C THR A 375 -16.35 -2.88 8.06
N THR A 376 -15.55 -3.64 7.30
CA THR A 376 -14.80 -3.11 6.16
C THR A 376 -15.76 -2.65 5.06
N LYS A 377 -16.77 -3.45 4.72
CA LYS A 377 -17.81 -3.07 3.76
C LYS A 377 -18.49 -1.76 4.15
N GLU A 378 -18.95 -1.62 5.41
CA GLU A 378 -19.58 -0.38 5.87
C GLU A 378 -18.64 0.81 5.77
N PHE A 379 -17.37 0.64 6.18
CA PHE A 379 -16.36 1.69 6.09
C PHE A 379 -16.12 2.11 4.63
N MET A 380 -15.93 1.13 3.73
CA MET A 380 -15.64 1.43 2.32
C MET A 380 -16.82 2.12 1.62
N VAL A 381 -18.06 1.71 1.90
CA VAL A 381 -19.25 2.41 1.38
C VAL A 381 -19.31 3.85 1.88
N HIS A 382 -18.92 4.12 3.13
CA HIS A 382 -18.81 5.51 3.63
C HIS A 382 -17.64 6.27 3.01
N PHE A 383 -16.53 5.63 2.76
CA PHE A 383 -15.36 6.24 2.12
C PHE A 383 -15.65 6.74 0.69
N TYR A 384 -16.50 6.03 -0.05
CA TYR A 384 -16.86 6.42 -1.41
C TYR A 384 -18.04 7.41 -1.50
N ARG A 385 -18.69 7.76 -0.39
CA ARG A 385 -19.72 8.83 -0.32
C ARG A 385 -19.13 10.21 -0.26
#